data_83ff7868ecd60b99d02891b94fcff1fd
#
_entry.id   83ff7868ecd60b99d02891b94fcff1fd
#
_cell.length_a   1.000
_cell.length_b   1.000
_cell.length_c   1.000
_cell.angle_alpha   90.00
_cell.angle_beta   90.00
_cell.angle_gamma   90.00
#
_symmetry.space_group_name_H-M   'P 1'
#
loop_
_entity.id
_entity.type
_entity.pdbx_description
1 polymer ?
#
loop_
_entity_poly.entity_id
_entity_poly.type
_entity_poly.pdbx_seq_one_letter_code
_entity_poly.pdbx_strand_id
1 'polypeptide(L)'
;MSGYKVIHAVDETLRHLLWSAMKIDPTISDPNILGSSDDKRISFEPPFRLIQDTEPDNNYLSLFLYRIVENPDMKNRSLEQKNGNLLQYPPLSLNLFYLVTPLIKGQSSSENAHKLLSKAMQIFYDNAIVTGAAIQGSPPDKPEELRIIFNPISLEDITK
;
A
#
# COMPACT_ATOMS: atom_id res chain seq x y z
N MET A 1 -7.09 6.54 15.48
CA MET A 1 -6.68 5.12 15.36
C MET A 1 -5.68 4.80 16.45
N SER A 2 -5.79 3.66 17.09
CA SER A 2 -4.83 3.24 18.12
C SER A 2 -3.49 2.85 17.49
N GLY A 3 -2.39 3.34 18.05
CA GLY A 3 -1.04 3.34 17.47
C GLY A 3 -0.58 2.08 16.72
N TYR A 4 -0.61 0.90 17.35
CA TYR A 4 -0.09 -0.32 16.71
C TYR A 4 -0.94 -0.84 15.54
N LYS A 5 -2.18 -0.39 15.42
CA LYS A 5 -3.08 -0.80 14.33
C LYS A 5 -2.94 0.05 13.07
N VAL A 6 -2.20 1.16 13.12
CA VAL A 6 -2.10 2.11 12.00
C VAL A 6 -1.52 1.47 10.75
N ILE A 7 -0.40 0.77 10.89
CA ILE A 7 0.27 0.14 9.76
C ILE A 7 -0.62 -0.93 9.13
N HIS A 8 -1.25 -1.76 9.95
CA HIS A 8 -2.18 -2.79 9.46
C HIS A 8 -3.37 -2.18 8.72
N ALA A 9 -3.91 -1.08 9.22
CA ALA A 9 -5.01 -0.39 8.56
C ALA A 9 -4.60 0.22 7.21
N VAL A 10 -3.38 0.75 7.11
CA VAL A 10 -2.82 1.21 5.83
C VAL A 10 -2.65 0.05 4.87
N ASP A 11 -2.10 -1.07 5.29
CA ASP A 11 -1.95 -2.27 4.48
C ASP A 11 -3.29 -2.72 3.92
N GLU A 12 -4.29 -2.88 4.76
CA GLU A 12 -5.63 -3.31 4.34
C GLU A 12 -6.29 -2.29 3.40
N THR A 13 -6.07 -1.00 3.61
CA THR A 13 -6.57 0.06 2.74
C THR A 13 -5.94 -0.02 1.35
N LEU A 14 -4.63 -0.18 1.27
CA LEU A 14 -3.92 -0.32 0.00
C LEU A 14 -4.35 -1.58 -0.75
N ARG A 15 -4.45 -2.70 -0.06
CA ARG A 15 -4.96 -3.96 -0.66
C ARG A 15 -6.37 -3.78 -1.19
N HIS A 16 -7.26 -3.19 -0.41
CA HIS A 16 -8.64 -2.97 -0.81
C HIS A 16 -8.76 -2.05 -2.03
N LEU A 17 -8.01 -0.96 -2.08
CA LEU A 17 -7.96 -0.06 -3.23
C LEU A 17 -7.54 -0.79 -4.50
N LEU A 18 -6.46 -1.55 -4.43
CA LEU A 18 -5.93 -2.28 -5.57
C LEU A 18 -6.87 -3.40 -6.00
N TRP A 19 -7.28 -4.23 -5.05
CA TRP A 19 -8.11 -5.41 -5.35
C TRP A 19 -9.46 -5.06 -5.93
N SER A 20 -10.13 -4.04 -5.39
CA SER A 20 -11.44 -3.59 -5.87
C SER A 20 -11.44 -3.20 -7.34
N ALA A 21 -10.37 -2.59 -7.80
CA ALA A 21 -10.23 -2.18 -9.21
C ALA A 21 -9.67 -3.30 -10.09
N MET A 22 -8.73 -4.09 -9.58
CA MET A 22 -8.05 -5.14 -10.36
C MET A 22 -8.93 -6.34 -10.64
N LYS A 23 -9.75 -6.77 -9.68
CA LYS A 23 -10.62 -7.94 -9.86
C LYS A 23 -11.67 -7.76 -10.95
N ILE A 24 -12.06 -6.54 -11.26
CA ILE A 24 -13.05 -6.21 -12.30
C ILE A 24 -12.42 -5.83 -13.63
N ASP A 25 -11.11 -5.60 -13.67
CA ASP A 25 -10.39 -5.29 -14.91
C ASP A 25 -10.16 -6.59 -15.70
N PRO A 26 -10.67 -6.71 -16.94
CA PRO A 26 -10.55 -7.94 -17.71
C PRO A 26 -9.11 -8.35 -17.99
N THR A 27 -8.20 -7.40 -18.11
CA THR A 27 -6.79 -7.67 -18.37
C THR A 27 -6.09 -8.18 -17.12
N ILE A 28 -6.26 -7.49 -16.00
CA ILE A 28 -5.55 -7.82 -14.76
C ILE A 28 -6.14 -9.05 -14.07
N SER A 29 -7.43 -9.26 -14.18
CA SER A 29 -8.10 -10.45 -13.64
C SER A 29 -7.84 -11.74 -14.42
N ASP A 30 -7.16 -11.63 -15.56
CA ASP A 30 -6.66 -12.80 -16.30
C ASP A 30 -5.74 -13.63 -15.39
N PRO A 31 -5.93 -14.98 -15.33
CA PRO A 31 -5.07 -15.83 -14.51
C PRO A 31 -3.58 -15.78 -14.86
N ASN A 32 -3.24 -15.38 -16.08
CA ASN A 32 -1.84 -15.18 -16.49
C ASN A 32 -1.21 -13.90 -15.94
N ILE A 33 -2.01 -13.00 -15.37
CA ILE A 33 -1.51 -11.78 -14.73
C ILE A 33 -1.70 -11.90 -13.22
N LEU A 34 -2.86 -11.58 -12.68
CA LEU A 34 -3.08 -11.67 -11.23
C LEU A 34 -4.21 -12.63 -10.87
N GLY A 35 -5.21 -12.77 -11.74
CA GLY A 35 -6.44 -13.50 -11.45
C GLY A 35 -7.42 -12.68 -10.61
N SER A 36 -8.56 -13.28 -10.30
CA SER A 36 -9.64 -12.64 -9.55
C SER A 36 -10.15 -13.47 -8.37
N SER A 37 -9.45 -14.56 -8.03
CA SER A 37 -9.93 -15.53 -7.05
C SER A 37 -9.47 -15.28 -5.62
N ASP A 38 -8.36 -14.60 -5.42
CA ASP A 38 -7.74 -14.45 -4.10
C ASP A 38 -7.05 -13.08 -3.96
N ASP A 39 -7.56 -12.25 -3.06
CA ASP A 39 -7.01 -10.92 -2.77
C ASP A 39 -5.61 -10.98 -2.12
N LYS A 40 -5.22 -12.12 -1.57
CA LYS A 40 -3.88 -12.35 -1.02
C LYS A 40 -2.79 -12.45 -2.09
N ARG A 41 -3.17 -12.44 -3.38
CA ARG A 41 -2.23 -12.21 -4.48
C ARG A 41 -1.59 -10.82 -4.43
N ILE A 42 -2.25 -9.87 -3.78
CA ILE A 42 -1.64 -8.62 -3.34
C ILE A 42 -1.06 -8.91 -1.95
N SER A 43 0.24 -9.15 -1.89
CA SER A 43 0.93 -9.65 -0.71
C SER A 43 1.84 -8.59 -0.10
N PHE A 44 1.96 -8.56 1.23
CA PHE A 44 2.90 -7.70 1.95
C PHE A 44 4.26 -8.38 2.20
N GLU A 45 4.40 -9.62 1.77
CA GLU A 45 5.67 -10.34 1.84
C GLU A 45 6.70 -9.73 0.90
N PRO A 46 7.99 -9.76 1.29
CA PRO A 46 9.05 -9.29 0.40
C PRO A 46 9.16 -10.16 -0.86
N PRO A 47 9.61 -9.58 -1.99
CA PRO A 47 9.67 -10.31 -3.26
C PRO A 47 10.45 -11.63 -3.19
N PHE A 48 11.54 -11.69 -2.43
CA PHE A 48 12.37 -12.90 -2.36
C PHE A 48 11.63 -14.09 -1.72
N ARG A 49 10.65 -13.85 -0.84
CA ARG A 49 9.82 -14.92 -0.28
C ARG A 49 8.80 -15.42 -1.29
N LEU A 50 8.20 -14.51 -2.05
CA LEU A 50 7.20 -14.86 -3.05
C LEU A 50 7.79 -15.62 -4.24
N ILE A 51 9.05 -15.35 -4.58
CA ILE A 51 9.79 -16.08 -5.63
C ILE A 51 9.96 -17.56 -5.26
N GLN A 52 9.98 -17.89 -3.97
CA GLN A 52 10.10 -19.28 -3.50
C GLN A 52 8.83 -20.10 -3.71
N ASP A 53 7.70 -19.47 -3.98
CA ASP A 53 6.48 -20.17 -4.37
C ASP A 53 6.66 -20.78 -5.76
N THR A 54 6.61 -22.10 -5.82
CA THR A 54 6.85 -22.87 -7.06
C THR A 54 5.58 -23.15 -7.85
N GLU A 55 4.41 -22.81 -7.33
CA GLU A 55 3.16 -23.03 -8.04
C GLU A 55 3.07 -22.14 -9.28
N PRO A 56 2.86 -22.74 -10.48
CA PRO A 56 2.97 -22.02 -11.74
C PRO A 56 1.91 -20.94 -11.93
N ASP A 57 0.76 -21.10 -11.29
CA ASP A 57 -0.37 -20.18 -11.43
C ASP A 57 -0.38 -19.07 -10.38
N ASN A 58 0.58 -19.09 -9.46
CA ASN A 58 0.64 -18.11 -8.37
C ASN A 58 1.47 -16.90 -8.75
N ASN A 59 0.80 -15.89 -9.31
CA ASN A 59 1.38 -14.58 -9.55
C ASN A 59 1.02 -13.64 -8.39
N TYR A 60 1.90 -12.68 -8.11
CA TYR A 60 1.75 -11.76 -6.99
C TYR A 60 2.04 -10.31 -7.36
N LEU A 61 1.41 -9.41 -6.66
CA LEU A 61 1.86 -8.04 -6.53
C LEU A 61 2.36 -7.84 -5.09
N SER A 62 3.65 -7.61 -4.92
CA SER A 62 4.27 -7.40 -3.61
C SER A 62 4.18 -5.92 -3.23
N LEU A 63 3.65 -5.64 -2.04
CA LEU A 63 3.68 -4.34 -1.38
C LEU A 63 4.55 -4.45 -0.13
N PHE A 64 5.85 -4.41 -0.30
CA PHE A 64 6.78 -4.59 0.80
C PHE A 64 7.09 -3.29 1.51
N LEU A 65 6.69 -3.18 2.77
CA LEU A 65 7.04 -2.06 3.63
C LEU A 65 8.50 -2.19 4.08
N TYR A 66 9.39 -1.39 3.50
CA TYR A 66 10.83 -1.49 3.76
C TYR A 66 11.38 -0.40 4.67
N ARG A 67 10.61 0.67 4.90
CA ARG A 67 11.07 1.79 5.73
C ARG A 67 9.89 2.47 6.39
N ILE A 68 10.06 2.83 7.65
CA ILE A 68 9.10 3.60 8.44
C ILE A 68 9.85 4.80 9.03
N VAL A 69 9.33 5.99 8.80
CA VAL A 69 9.91 7.24 9.33
C VAL A 69 8.80 8.07 9.97
N GLU A 70 9.05 8.55 11.18
CA GLU A 70 8.16 9.54 11.80
C GLU A 70 8.26 10.86 11.04
N ASN A 71 7.11 11.47 10.75
CA ASN A 71 7.08 12.75 10.04
C ASN A 71 7.58 13.86 10.96
N PRO A 72 8.76 14.49 10.68
CA PRO A 72 9.35 15.49 11.55
C PRO A 72 8.53 16.77 11.64
N ASP A 73 7.79 17.12 10.57
CA ASP A 73 6.99 18.34 10.53
C ASP A 73 5.78 18.26 11.47
N MET A 74 5.32 17.05 11.78
CA MET A 74 4.20 16.81 12.67
C MET A 74 4.64 16.55 14.12
N LYS A 75 5.90 16.22 14.34
CA LYS A 75 6.46 15.90 15.66
C LYS A 75 6.49 17.11 16.60
N ASN A 76 6.69 18.30 16.06
CA ASN A 76 6.88 19.54 16.82
C ASN A 76 5.60 20.35 16.96
N ARG A 77 4.43 19.79 16.64
CA ARG A 77 3.17 20.48 16.92
C ARG A 77 2.96 20.61 18.42
N SER A 78 2.53 21.79 18.83
CA SER A 78 2.13 22.03 20.20
C SER A 78 0.96 21.12 20.60
N LEU A 79 0.90 20.81 21.89
CA LEU A 79 -0.24 20.09 22.46
C LEU A 79 -1.55 20.83 22.15
N GLU A 80 -2.48 20.14 21.53
CA GLU A 80 -3.79 20.71 21.22
C GLU A 80 -4.71 20.58 22.44
N GLN A 81 -5.37 21.69 22.79
CA GLN A 81 -6.36 21.71 23.83
C GLN A 81 -7.68 21.15 23.30
N LYS A 82 -8.11 20.03 23.81
CA LYS A 82 -9.39 19.41 23.47
C LYS A 82 -10.35 19.52 24.65
N ASN A 83 -11.55 20.05 24.39
CA ASN A 83 -12.62 20.17 25.41
C ASN A 83 -12.24 20.93 26.68
N GLY A 84 -11.60 22.08 26.54
CA GLY A 84 -11.43 23.08 27.60
C GLY A 84 -10.24 22.88 28.52
N ASN A 85 -9.75 21.67 28.83
CA ASN A 85 -8.67 21.48 29.80
C ASN A 85 -7.77 20.26 29.58
N LEU A 86 -8.00 19.44 28.57
CA LEU A 86 -7.18 18.25 28.29
C LEU A 86 -6.21 18.53 27.16
N LEU A 87 -4.90 18.55 27.45
CA LEU A 87 -3.84 18.61 26.48
C LEU A 87 -3.70 17.21 25.84
N GLN A 88 -3.87 17.15 24.52
CA GLN A 88 -3.56 15.94 23.75
C GLN A 88 -2.25 16.07 23.02
N TYR A 89 -1.46 14.98 23.04
CA TYR A 89 -0.31 14.86 22.17
C TYR A 89 -0.76 14.88 20.70
N PRO A 90 0.03 15.50 19.80
CA PRO A 90 -0.28 15.46 18.38
C PRO A 90 -0.40 14.01 17.90
N PRO A 91 -1.30 13.72 16.94
CA PRO A 91 -1.43 12.37 16.40
C PRO A 91 -0.13 11.90 15.79
N LEU A 92 0.17 10.60 15.95
CA LEU A 92 1.32 9.97 15.33
C LEU A 92 1.20 10.07 13.80
N SER A 93 2.14 10.76 13.19
CA SER A 93 2.23 10.88 11.73
C SER A 93 3.43 10.09 11.24
N LEU A 94 3.19 9.13 10.36
CA LEU A 94 4.20 8.24 9.82
C LEU A 94 4.30 8.37 8.31
N ASN A 95 5.54 8.33 7.82
CA ASN A 95 5.84 8.08 6.42
C ASN A 95 6.19 6.61 6.26
N LEU A 96 5.38 5.89 5.50
CA LEU A 96 5.56 4.48 5.19
C LEU A 96 6.06 4.33 3.76
N PHE A 97 7.15 3.62 3.59
CA PHE A 97 7.78 3.40 2.28
C PHE A 97 7.56 1.97 1.82
N TYR A 98 6.80 1.82 0.74
CA TYR A 98 6.51 0.54 0.13
C TYR A 98 7.26 0.36 -1.17
N LEU A 99 7.83 -0.80 -1.34
CA LEU A 99 8.35 -1.26 -2.63
C LEU A 99 7.25 -2.08 -3.31
N VAL A 100 6.81 -1.62 -4.47
CA VAL A 100 5.78 -2.30 -5.26
C VAL A 100 6.45 -3.12 -6.35
N THR A 101 6.31 -4.45 -6.28
CA THR A 101 6.98 -5.36 -7.21
C THR A 101 5.97 -6.35 -7.79
N PRO A 102 5.76 -6.36 -9.11
CA PRO A 102 4.97 -7.40 -9.76
C PRO A 102 5.83 -8.67 -9.94
N LEU A 103 5.26 -9.82 -9.61
CA LEU A 103 5.90 -11.13 -9.73
C LEU A 103 5.04 -12.04 -10.58
N ILE A 104 5.36 -12.13 -11.86
CA ILE A 104 4.63 -12.88 -12.86
C ILE A 104 5.51 -14.03 -13.37
N LYS A 105 4.93 -15.21 -13.45
CA LYS A 105 5.58 -16.43 -13.95
C LYS A 105 5.17 -16.71 -15.39
N GLY A 106 5.97 -17.53 -16.09
CA GLY A 106 5.66 -18.02 -17.43
C GLY A 106 6.19 -17.17 -18.57
N GLN A 107 5.70 -17.47 -19.76
CA GLN A 107 6.02 -16.72 -20.98
C GLN A 107 5.38 -15.33 -20.92
N SER A 108 6.03 -14.35 -21.53
CA SER A 108 5.58 -12.94 -21.47
C SER A 108 5.49 -12.35 -20.05
N SER A 109 6.26 -12.91 -19.11
CA SER A 109 6.24 -12.48 -17.71
C SER A 109 6.58 -10.99 -17.54
N SER A 110 7.55 -10.47 -18.30
CA SER A 110 7.93 -9.06 -18.23
C SER A 110 6.84 -8.13 -18.75
N GLU A 111 6.20 -8.48 -19.85
CA GLU A 111 5.09 -7.69 -20.39
C GLU A 111 3.90 -7.67 -19.43
N ASN A 112 3.54 -8.82 -18.90
CA ASN A 112 2.44 -8.94 -17.94
C ASN A 112 2.76 -8.25 -16.61
N ALA A 113 4.01 -8.30 -16.16
CA ALA A 113 4.47 -7.57 -14.98
C ALA A 113 4.35 -6.04 -15.17
N HIS A 114 4.70 -5.54 -16.34
CA HIS A 114 4.53 -4.12 -16.65
C HIS A 114 3.06 -3.69 -16.70
N LYS A 115 2.18 -4.53 -17.22
CA LYS A 115 0.73 -4.28 -17.21
C LYS A 115 0.21 -4.20 -15.77
N LEU A 116 0.59 -5.13 -14.92
CA LEU A 116 0.19 -5.15 -13.51
C LEU A 116 0.73 -3.93 -12.76
N LEU A 117 2.00 -3.61 -12.92
CA LEU A 117 2.62 -2.45 -12.28
C LEU A 117 1.97 -1.14 -12.74
N SER A 118 1.73 -0.99 -14.04
CA SER A 118 1.08 0.20 -14.60
C SER A 118 -0.33 0.38 -14.04
N LYS A 119 -1.07 -0.71 -13.89
CA LYS A 119 -2.41 -0.66 -13.29
C LYS A 119 -2.36 -0.23 -11.83
N ALA A 120 -1.43 -0.78 -11.06
CA ALA A 120 -1.24 -0.39 -9.66
C ALA A 120 -0.90 1.11 -9.54
N MET A 121 0.00 1.60 -10.36
CA MET A 121 0.36 3.03 -10.39
C MET A 121 -0.83 3.92 -10.75
N GLN A 122 -1.63 3.52 -11.73
CA GLN A 122 -2.85 4.24 -12.11
C GLN A 122 -3.84 4.33 -10.95
N ILE A 123 -4.09 3.21 -10.27
CA ILE A 123 -5.02 3.17 -9.13
C ILE A 123 -4.54 4.08 -8.01
N PHE A 124 -3.26 4.05 -7.67
CA PHE A 124 -2.70 4.92 -6.64
C PHE A 124 -2.71 6.39 -7.03
N TYR A 125 -2.47 6.69 -8.29
CA TYR A 125 -2.56 8.07 -8.80
C TYR A 125 -3.99 8.60 -8.72
N ASP A 126 -4.97 7.81 -9.12
CA ASP A 126 -6.38 8.19 -9.10
C ASP A 126 -6.93 8.31 -7.67
N ASN A 127 -6.30 7.63 -6.70
CA ASN A 127 -6.68 7.61 -5.29
C ASN A 127 -5.54 8.16 -4.40
N ALA A 128 -4.90 9.23 -4.84
CA ALA A 128 -3.74 9.80 -4.14
C ALA A 128 -4.05 10.28 -2.72
N ILE A 129 -5.30 10.63 -2.44
CA ILE A 129 -5.77 11.02 -1.11
C ILE A 129 -6.96 10.14 -0.74
N VAL A 130 -6.81 9.38 0.35
CA VAL A 130 -7.84 8.51 0.90
C VAL A 130 -8.24 9.02 2.27
N THR A 131 -9.51 9.25 2.48
CA THR A 131 -10.03 9.86 3.71
C THR A 131 -11.20 9.10 4.30
N GLY A 132 -11.38 9.23 5.60
CA GLY A 132 -12.58 8.82 6.30
C GLY A 132 -12.89 7.33 6.21
N ALA A 133 -14.11 7.01 5.79
CA ALA A 133 -14.62 5.64 5.71
C ALA A 133 -13.90 4.76 4.68
N ALA A 134 -13.19 5.36 3.72
CA ALA A 134 -12.39 4.61 2.76
C ALA A 134 -11.12 4.00 3.38
N ILE A 135 -10.68 4.51 4.53
CA ILE A 135 -9.58 3.93 5.30
C ILE A 135 -10.12 2.77 6.14
N GLN A 136 -9.62 1.58 5.90
CA GLN A 136 -10.07 0.38 6.60
C GLN A 136 -9.74 0.45 8.10
N GLY A 137 -10.75 0.23 8.94
CA GLY A 137 -10.59 0.28 10.40
C GLY A 137 -10.50 1.69 10.99
N SER A 138 -10.74 2.73 10.21
CA SER A 138 -10.79 4.11 10.72
C SER A 138 -12.08 4.34 11.50
N PRO A 139 -12.02 5.01 12.67
CA PRO A 139 -13.22 5.41 13.38
C PRO A 139 -14.01 6.44 12.55
N PRO A 140 -15.35 6.35 12.52
CA PRO A 140 -16.16 7.23 11.69
C PRO A 140 -16.14 8.71 12.12
N ASP A 141 -15.73 8.99 13.33
CA ASP A 141 -15.74 10.31 13.96
C ASP A 141 -14.37 11.02 13.93
N LYS A 142 -13.33 10.37 13.40
CA LYS A 142 -11.99 10.96 13.28
C LYS A 142 -11.59 11.13 11.83
N PRO A 143 -11.27 12.36 11.40
CA PRO A 143 -10.81 12.62 10.05
C PRO A 143 -9.35 12.14 9.88
N GLU A 144 -9.17 10.90 9.50
CA GLU A 144 -7.87 10.38 9.11
C GLU A 144 -7.67 10.55 7.60
N GLU A 145 -6.44 10.77 7.19
CA GLU A 145 -6.06 10.97 5.81
C GLU A 145 -4.82 10.15 5.49
N LEU A 146 -4.89 9.44 4.38
CA LEU A 146 -3.78 8.71 3.79
C LEU A 146 -3.41 9.38 2.46
N ARG A 147 -2.16 9.80 2.31
CA ARG A 147 -1.63 10.35 1.07
C ARG A 147 -0.67 9.37 0.44
N ILE A 148 -0.86 9.12 -0.85
CA ILE A 148 -0.01 8.22 -1.64
C ILE A 148 0.83 9.07 -2.58
N ILE A 149 2.16 8.95 -2.45
CA ILE A 149 3.13 9.73 -3.22
C ILE A 149 4.11 8.76 -3.85
N PHE A 150 4.37 8.92 -5.15
CA PHE A 150 5.45 8.19 -5.81
C PHE A 150 6.79 8.84 -5.48
N ASN A 151 7.70 8.05 -4.93
CA ASN A 151 9.03 8.49 -4.59
C ASN A 151 10.03 8.00 -5.64
N PRO A 152 10.70 8.90 -6.39
CA PRO A 152 11.70 8.47 -7.35
C PRO A 152 12.89 7.82 -6.61
N ILE A 153 13.26 6.61 -7.04
CA ILE A 153 14.39 5.89 -6.50
C ILE A 153 15.64 6.33 -7.28
N SER A 154 16.65 6.81 -6.58
CA SER A 154 17.95 7.09 -7.18
C SER A 154 18.76 5.80 -7.37
N LEU A 155 19.73 5.81 -8.28
CA LEU A 155 20.66 4.69 -8.45
C LEU A 155 21.41 4.35 -7.16
N GLU A 156 21.68 5.35 -6.34
CA GLU A 156 22.33 5.17 -5.04
C GLU A 156 21.50 4.36 -4.06
N ASP A 157 20.17 4.50 -4.13
CA ASP A 157 19.26 3.74 -3.27
C ASP A 157 19.14 2.27 -3.67
N ILE A 158 19.41 1.96 -4.94
CA ILE A 158 19.36 0.58 -5.46
C ILE A 158 20.63 -0.19 -5.10
N THR A 159 21.74 0.49 -4.91
CA THR A 159 23.07 -0.13 -4.65
C THR A 159 23.40 -0.31 -3.17
N LYS A 160 22.58 0.13 -2.27
CA LYS A 160 22.66 -0.11 -0.83
C LYS A 160 21.83 -1.33 -0.46
#